data_62dee88bab92501cc5550d1d688750a8
#
_entry.id   62dee88bab92501cc5550d1d688750a8
#
_cell.length_a   1.000
_cell.length_b   1.000
_cell.length_c   1.000
_cell.angle_alpha   90.00
_cell.angle_beta   90.00
_cell.angle_gamma   90.00
#
_symmetry.space_group_name_H-M   'P 1'
#
loop_
_entity.id
_entity.type
_entity.pdbx_description
1 polymer ?
#
loop_
_entity_poly.entity_id
_entity_poly.type
_entity_poly.pdbx_seq_one_letter_code
_entity_poly.pdbx_strand_id
1 'polypeptide(L)'
;MLALSVTPSLAAAEEPAWDISRSKSATSLNENNESTVTLSLPSAEEKLKSEVVFVLDGSSSADTQVVKDSLELLEELKAATENSGAAVNVCVVKFKRQAYKSDWYDLSKDFDAIKSAMEIKYSGGTNLHAGLLAGKEALDEHSDVSADRKHLILISDGSTYLYSKDGNWASDTPFSRSYCPAEPYNSVAGGFWDNGMYEPNNYPEVNVPRPKTTSEVSAWRQYLKDVEERNAVSNGDYYDYHIDYENNFNKGVASPDYKQQPSVKGSTNNRDMAFYYANQAWDAIKDSGYHAYSIAVKDGSAGAGNADDSRCFMNYLNGGASLNFDAIEKEIIYAVGEGSQVEDKMGSDFDLVSGTFELTVGGKALTCTQNGNVNSFGDDEKSDRFVVVYDEASDSFTWTINENVSNSAPVQLSYKVKLTNVSTKAGTYEVPTNEYARLTPKNSAGVVGQTVEFDIPTVTYTVSEYSLSYDANGGMGTMGAVAGTTVTVAQNGFTRDNYTFTGWNTQADGKGAAYKPSDSFTPTDKDTVLYAQWSKNSGGTGTGTNGTAKPTNLPKTGDNSNLASCFALLLVGGGALTATAVIGSNKKHSDC
;
A
#
# COMPACT_ATOMS: atom_id res chain seq x y z
N MET A 1 -23.74 -42.92 26.91
CA MET A 1 -22.72 -42.34 26.04
C MET A 1 -23.39 -41.31 25.16
N LEU A 2 -23.28 -40.05 25.47
CA LEU A 2 -23.71 -38.96 24.62
C LEU A 2 -22.59 -38.68 23.61
N ALA A 3 -22.89 -38.89 22.32
CA ALA A 3 -22.00 -38.47 21.24
C ALA A 3 -22.19 -36.95 21.04
N LEU A 4 -21.18 -36.17 21.39
CA LEU A 4 -21.09 -34.78 20.97
C LEU A 4 -20.74 -34.77 19.46
N SER A 5 -21.69 -34.37 18.62
CA SER A 5 -21.40 -33.99 17.25
C SER A 5 -20.70 -32.64 17.23
N VAL A 6 -19.41 -32.66 17.00
CA VAL A 6 -18.63 -31.43 16.67
C VAL A 6 -18.96 -31.14 15.22
N THR A 7 -19.82 -30.15 14.98
CA THR A 7 -19.95 -29.52 13.66
C THR A 7 -18.64 -28.79 13.36
N PRO A 8 -17.96 -29.03 12.22
CA PRO A 8 -16.84 -28.20 11.83
C PRO A 8 -17.37 -26.78 11.58
N SER A 9 -16.86 -25.82 12.33
CA SER A 9 -16.99 -24.40 12.01
C SER A 9 -16.40 -24.20 10.61
N LEU A 10 -17.22 -23.78 9.64
CA LEU A 10 -16.68 -23.20 8.41
C LEU A 10 -15.80 -22.02 8.86
N ALA A 11 -14.50 -22.13 8.66
CA ALA A 11 -13.64 -20.96 8.73
C ALA A 11 -14.19 -19.97 7.69
N ALA A 12 -14.49 -18.76 8.11
CA ALA A 12 -14.81 -17.69 7.19
C ALA A 12 -13.64 -17.58 6.22
N ALA A 13 -13.92 -17.47 4.92
CA ALA A 13 -12.89 -17.22 3.93
C ALA A 13 -12.19 -15.92 4.35
N GLU A 14 -10.86 -15.94 4.44
CA GLU A 14 -10.09 -14.72 4.71
C GLU A 14 -10.35 -13.73 3.57
N GLU A 15 -10.62 -12.48 3.94
CA GLU A 15 -10.76 -11.40 2.96
C GLU A 15 -9.44 -11.25 2.17
N PRO A 16 -9.50 -11.01 0.85
CA PRO A 16 -8.31 -10.88 0.04
C PRO A 16 -7.48 -9.67 0.49
N ALA A 17 -6.17 -9.88 0.66
CA ALA A 17 -5.22 -8.81 0.91
C ALA A 17 -4.82 -8.19 -0.43
N TRP A 18 -5.04 -6.88 -0.59
CA TRP A 18 -4.61 -6.10 -1.75
C TRP A 18 -3.60 -5.04 -1.32
N ASP A 19 -2.53 -4.90 -2.09
CA ASP A 19 -1.59 -3.80 -1.92
C ASP A 19 -2.10 -2.59 -2.70
N ILE A 20 -2.81 -1.70 -2.00
CA ILE A 20 -3.42 -0.52 -2.61
C ILE A 20 -2.49 0.68 -2.42
N SER A 21 -2.07 1.26 -3.53
CA SER A 21 -1.32 2.53 -3.53
C SER A 21 -2.13 3.62 -2.85
N ARG A 22 -1.55 4.21 -1.80
CA ARG A 22 -2.16 5.26 -0.99
C ARG A 22 -1.10 6.12 -0.34
N SER A 23 -1.42 7.37 -0.08
CA SER A 23 -0.55 8.25 0.70
C SER A 23 -1.34 9.18 1.59
N LYS A 24 -0.70 9.61 2.68
CA LYS A 24 -1.18 10.65 3.56
C LYS A 24 -0.05 11.57 3.91
N SER A 25 -0.24 12.87 3.77
CA SER A 25 0.76 13.89 4.02
C SER A 25 0.18 15.04 4.84
N ALA A 26 1.06 15.83 5.45
CA ALA A 26 0.70 17.03 6.19
C ALA A 26 1.66 18.16 5.88
N THR A 27 1.16 19.39 5.80
CA THR A 27 2.01 20.58 5.69
C THR A 27 2.58 20.97 7.05
N SER A 28 3.64 21.76 7.07
CA SER A 28 4.08 22.42 8.29
C SER A 28 2.98 23.31 8.87
N LEU A 29 2.99 23.52 10.19
CA LEU A 29 2.06 24.44 10.87
C LEU A 29 2.20 25.87 10.35
N ASN A 30 1.07 26.51 10.08
CA ASN A 30 1.01 27.92 9.75
C ASN A 30 0.99 28.79 11.01
N GLU A 31 0.85 30.13 10.85
CA GLU A 31 0.80 31.12 11.94
C GLU A 31 -0.39 30.91 12.89
N ASN A 32 -1.43 30.19 12.46
CA ASN A 32 -2.61 29.87 13.27
C ASN A 32 -2.50 28.50 13.96
N ASN A 33 -1.34 27.86 13.91
CA ASN A 33 -1.10 26.49 14.33
C ASN A 33 -1.96 25.45 13.56
N GLU A 34 -2.23 25.70 12.28
CA GLU A 34 -2.98 24.80 11.42
C GLU A 34 -2.04 24.09 10.44
N SER A 35 -2.33 22.81 10.17
CA SER A 35 -1.72 22.00 9.12
C SER A 35 -2.81 21.52 8.16
N THR A 36 -2.50 21.46 6.87
CA THR A 36 -3.35 20.80 5.88
C THR A 36 -2.90 19.35 5.75
N VAL A 37 -3.81 18.43 6.02
CA VAL A 37 -3.64 16.99 5.83
C VAL A 37 -4.29 16.59 4.52
N THR A 38 -3.62 15.76 3.73
CA THR A 38 -4.12 15.26 2.44
C THR A 38 -3.98 13.75 2.36
N LEU A 39 -5.11 13.07 2.15
CA LEU A 39 -5.19 11.66 1.77
C LEU A 39 -5.26 11.55 0.25
N SER A 40 -4.56 10.59 -0.34
CA SER A 40 -4.60 10.34 -1.78
C SER A 40 -4.79 8.85 -2.08
N LEU A 41 -5.67 8.56 -3.01
CA LEU A 41 -5.95 7.25 -3.57
C LEU A 41 -6.00 7.36 -5.11
N PRO A 42 -5.10 6.70 -5.85
CA PRO A 42 -3.83 6.15 -5.38
C PRO A 42 -2.88 7.22 -4.86
N SER A 43 -1.69 6.82 -4.37
CA SER A 43 -0.68 7.75 -3.84
C SER A 43 -0.35 8.85 -4.84
N ALA A 44 -0.31 10.10 -4.38
CA ALA A 44 0.09 11.24 -5.20
C ALA A 44 1.61 11.31 -5.46
N GLU A 45 2.39 10.59 -4.67
CA GLU A 45 3.87 10.60 -4.73
C GLU A 45 4.42 9.61 -5.75
N GLU A 46 3.61 8.63 -6.17
CA GLU A 46 4.00 7.61 -7.14
C GLU A 46 3.68 8.05 -8.57
N LYS A 47 4.66 7.92 -9.45
CA LYS A 47 4.37 7.90 -10.88
C LYS A 47 3.69 6.58 -11.21
N LEU A 48 2.41 6.64 -11.47
CA LEU A 48 1.58 5.47 -11.73
C LEU A 48 2.02 4.79 -13.04
N LYS A 49 2.79 3.71 -12.91
CA LYS A 49 3.23 2.87 -14.02
C LYS A 49 2.62 1.48 -13.83
N SER A 50 1.88 1.01 -14.80
CA SER A 50 1.35 -0.36 -14.82
C SER A 50 2.01 -1.15 -15.95
N GLU A 51 2.17 -2.44 -15.73
CA GLU A 51 2.72 -3.40 -16.69
C GLU A 51 1.69 -4.44 -17.03
N VAL A 52 1.45 -4.62 -18.32
CA VAL A 52 0.47 -5.57 -18.85
C VAL A 52 1.17 -6.53 -19.81
N VAL A 53 1.14 -7.81 -19.49
CA VAL A 53 1.66 -8.87 -20.36
C VAL A 53 0.50 -9.63 -20.98
N PHE A 54 0.36 -9.56 -22.28
CA PHE A 54 -0.56 -10.40 -23.04
C PHE A 54 0.12 -11.72 -23.38
N VAL A 55 -0.47 -12.85 -22.97
CA VAL A 55 -0.01 -14.20 -23.29
C VAL A 55 -1.01 -14.82 -24.27
N LEU A 56 -0.66 -14.79 -25.56
CA LEU A 56 -1.55 -15.11 -26.66
C LEU A 56 -1.27 -16.49 -27.25
N ASP A 57 -2.32 -17.28 -27.36
CA ASP A 57 -2.28 -18.59 -28.00
C ASP A 57 -2.17 -18.46 -29.52
N GLY A 58 -1.07 -18.94 -30.09
CA GLY A 58 -0.81 -18.99 -31.53
C GLY A 58 -0.89 -20.41 -32.08
N SER A 59 -1.44 -21.37 -31.35
CA SER A 59 -1.64 -22.73 -31.82
C SER A 59 -2.64 -22.82 -32.97
N SER A 60 -2.66 -23.94 -33.69
CA SER A 60 -3.56 -24.10 -34.84
C SER A 60 -5.03 -24.26 -34.45
N SER A 61 -5.33 -24.53 -33.17
CA SER A 61 -6.69 -24.61 -32.64
C SER A 61 -7.24 -23.26 -32.15
N ALA A 62 -6.35 -22.28 -31.90
CA ALA A 62 -6.75 -20.95 -31.45
C ALA A 62 -7.44 -20.13 -32.57
N ASP A 63 -8.38 -19.27 -32.18
CA ASP A 63 -9.15 -18.44 -33.08
C ASP A 63 -8.50 -17.07 -33.30
N THR A 64 -8.72 -16.50 -34.48
CA THR A 64 -8.33 -15.11 -34.79
C THR A 64 -9.00 -14.06 -33.90
N GLN A 65 -10.05 -14.42 -33.20
CA GLN A 65 -10.75 -13.56 -32.24
C GLN A 65 -9.82 -13.15 -31.07
N VAL A 66 -8.83 -14.00 -30.69
CA VAL A 66 -7.82 -13.71 -29.66
C VAL A 66 -7.16 -12.34 -29.86
N VAL A 67 -6.67 -12.09 -31.07
CA VAL A 67 -5.96 -10.82 -31.38
C VAL A 67 -6.92 -9.63 -31.37
N LYS A 68 -8.13 -9.83 -31.92
CA LYS A 68 -9.12 -8.75 -32.00
C LYS A 68 -9.55 -8.29 -30.62
N ASP A 69 -9.92 -9.20 -29.74
CA ASP A 69 -10.38 -8.90 -28.39
C ASP A 69 -9.25 -8.25 -27.57
N SER A 70 -8.00 -8.71 -27.76
CA SER A 70 -6.82 -8.10 -27.11
C SER A 70 -6.57 -6.67 -27.56
N LEU A 71 -6.79 -6.37 -28.85
CA LEU A 71 -6.63 -5.01 -29.38
C LEU A 71 -7.74 -4.08 -28.88
N GLU A 72 -8.96 -4.58 -28.73
CA GLU A 72 -10.09 -3.82 -28.18
C GLU A 72 -9.79 -3.39 -26.75
N LEU A 73 -9.36 -4.32 -25.88
CA LEU A 73 -8.90 -3.98 -24.52
C LEU A 73 -7.76 -2.94 -24.51
N LEU A 74 -6.80 -3.07 -25.42
CA LEU A 74 -5.69 -2.09 -25.50
C LEU A 74 -6.15 -0.70 -25.93
N GLU A 75 -7.14 -0.60 -26.82
CA GLU A 75 -7.73 0.68 -27.23
C GLU A 75 -8.47 1.34 -26.06
N GLU A 76 -9.20 0.56 -25.25
CA GLU A 76 -9.88 1.02 -24.04
C GLU A 76 -8.89 1.49 -22.97
N LEU A 77 -7.86 0.68 -22.67
CA LEU A 77 -6.79 1.06 -21.74
C LEU A 77 -6.07 2.34 -22.19
N LYS A 78 -5.78 2.47 -23.49
CA LYS A 78 -5.18 3.68 -24.05
C LYS A 78 -6.07 4.90 -23.84
N ALA A 79 -7.35 4.81 -24.18
CA ALA A 79 -8.30 5.90 -24.01
C ALA A 79 -8.44 6.33 -22.53
N ALA A 80 -8.47 5.36 -21.60
CA ALA A 80 -8.56 5.62 -20.18
C ALA A 80 -7.31 6.33 -19.62
N THR A 81 -6.15 6.12 -20.23
CA THR A 81 -4.87 6.66 -19.74
C THR A 81 -4.41 7.94 -20.44
N GLU A 82 -4.98 8.30 -21.60
CA GLU A 82 -4.53 9.44 -22.46
C GLU A 82 -4.43 10.80 -21.75
N ASN A 83 -5.22 11.03 -20.71
CA ASN A 83 -5.28 12.34 -20.02
C ASN A 83 -4.79 12.30 -18.57
N SER A 84 -4.24 11.19 -18.12
CA SER A 84 -4.02 10.93 -16.70
C SER A 84 -2.58 11.04 -16.22
N GLY A 85 -1.62 11.07 -17.15
CA GLY A 85 -0.20 10.99 -16.81
C GLY A 85 0.27 9.61 -16.31
N ALA A 86 -0.63 8.62 -16.24
CA ALA A 86 -0.27 7.23 -15.94
C ALA A 86 0.41 6.61 -17.18
N ALA A 87 1.44 5.80 -16.95
CA ALA A 87 2.11 5.04 -17.99
C ALA A 87 1.66 3.58 -17.93
N VAL A 88 1.23 3.03 -19.06
CA VAL A 88 0.98 1.60 -19.22
C VAL A 88 2.00 1.04 -20.21
N ASN A 89 2.82 0.12 -19.75
CA ASN A 89 3.75 -0.62 -20.58
C ASN A 89 3.15 -1.98 -20.93
N VAL A 90 3.34 -2.39 -22.17
CA VAL A 90 2.78 -3.62 -22.72
C VAL A 90 3.91 -4.51 -23.24
N CYS A 91 3.90 -5.79 -22.85
CA CYS A 91 4.70 -6.83 -23.47
C CYS A 91 3.78 -7.91 -24.05
N VAL A 92 4.11 -8.42 -25.22
CA VAL A 92 3.33 -9.46 -25.90
C VAL A 92 4.12 -10.75 -25.93
N VAL A 93 3.58 -11.77 -25.28
CA VAL A 93 4.06 -13.15 -25.37
C VAL A 93 3.13 -13.93 -26.29
N LYS A 94 3.69 -14.58 -27.30
CA LYS A 94 2.95 -15.51 -28.17
C LYS A 94 3.47 -16.91 -27.95
N PHE A 95 2.61 -17.87 -27.75
CA PHE A 95 3.05 -19.24 -27.56
C PHE A 95 2.38 -20.23 -28.52
N LYS A 96 3.13 -21.25 -28.83
CA LYS A 96 2.73 -22.44 -29.61
C LYS A 96 3.38 -23.67 -28.96
N ARG A 97 4.38 -24.28 -29.61
CA ARG A 97 5.28 -25.27 -29.01
C ARG A 97 6.23 -24.64 -28.00
N GLN A 98 6.74 -23.45 -28.34
CA GLN A 98 7.57 -22.56 -27.54
C GLN A 98 6.89 -21.21 -27.44
N ALA A 99 7.38 -20.36 -26.54
CA ALA A 99 6.95 -18.98 -26.45
C ALA A 99 7.93 -18.02 -27.14
N TYR A 100 7.42 -16.84 -27.47
CA TYR A 100 8.15 -15.73 -28.06
C TYR A 100 7.71 -14.47 -27.30
N LYS A 101 8.66 -13.77 -26.71
CA LYS A 101 8.43 -12.54 -25.97
C LYS A 101 8.85 -11.34 -26.81
N SER A 102 8.01 -10.29 -26.88
CA SER A 102 8.37 -8.99 -27.48
C SER A 102 9.24 -8.17 -26.54
N ASP A 103 9.73 -7.03 -27.03
CA ASP A 103 10.17 -5.93 -26.17
C ASP A 103 8.98 -5.32 -25.42
N TRP A 104 9.27 -4.48 -24.43
CA TRP A 104 8.29 -3.66 -23.74
C TRP A 104 7.99 -2.40 -24.54
N TYR A 105 6.72 -2.03 -24.63
CA TYR A 105 6.21 -0.88 -25.36
C TYR A 105 5.42 0.05 -24.46
N ASP A 106 5.57 1.35 -24.63
CA ASP A 106 4.71 2.37 -24.02
C ASP A 106 3.38 2.43 -24.79
N LEU A 107 2.26 2.12 -24.12
CA LEU A 107 0.94 2.05 -24.76
C LEU A 107 0.55 3.36 -25.47
N SER A 108 0.95 4.49 -24.91
CA SER A 108 0.61 5.81 -25.46
C SER A 108 1.43 6.19 -26.71
N LYS A 109 2.67 5.65 -26.83
CA LYS A 109 3.63 6.04 -27.88
C LYS A 109 3.78 4.98 -28.96
N ASP A 110 3.73 3.70 -28.57
CA ASP A 110 4.17 2.59 -29.41
C ASP A 110 2.99 1.70 -29.86
N PHE A 111 1.78 2.24 -29.90
CA PHE A 111 0.55 1.47 -30.15
C PHE A 111 0.59 0.64 -31.44
N ASP A 112 1.16 1.17 -32.53
CA ASP A 112 1.30 0.44 -33.80
C ASP A 112 2.33 -0.69 -33.69
N ALA A 113 3.39 -0.53 -32.89
CA ALA A 113 4.35 -1.59 -32.62
C ALA A 113 3.72 -2.72 -31.80
N ILE A 114 2.87 -2.39 -30.80
CA ILE A 114 2.09 -3.37 -30.05
C ILE A 114 1.17 -4.15 -30.97
N LYS A 115 0.41 -3.49 -31.86
CA LYS A 115 -0.43 -4.16 -32.87
C LYS A 115 0.37 -5.14 -33.71
N SER A 116 1.55 -4.73 -34.19
CA SER A 116 2.43 -5.60 -34.96
C SER A 116 2.96 -6.78 -34.14
N ALA A 117 3.28 -6.56 -32.85
CA ALA A 117 3.69 -7.62 -31.94
C ALA A 117 2.59 -8.64 -31.70
N MET A 118 1.33 -8.24 -31.72
CA MET A 118 0.15 -9.11 -31.56
C MET A 118 -0.20 -9.94 -32.79
N GLU A 119 0.34 -9.63 -33.95
CA GLU A 119 0.08 -10.45 -35.15
C GLU A 119 0.55 -11.89 -34.94
N ILE A 120 -0.35 -12.85 -35.19
CA ILE A 120 -0.10 -14.28 -34.97
C ILE A 120 -0.17 -15.05 -36.30
N LYS A 121 0.83 -15.91 -36.53
CA LYS A 121 0.75 -16.98 -37.53
C LYS A 121 0.38 -18.26 -36.82
N TYR A 122 -0.86 -18.64 -36.88
CA TYR A 122 -1.38 -19.85 -36.22
C TYR A 122 -0.76 -21.11 -36.83
N SER A 123 -0.12 -21.93 -36.02
CA SER A 123 0.48 -23.19 -36.45
C SER A 123 1.06 -23.97 -35.28
N GLY A 124 1.16 -25.30 -35.45
CA GLY A 124 1.87 -26.18 -34.53
C GLY A 124 1.10 -26.50 -33.24
N GLY A 125 1.80 -27.03 -32.28
CA GLY A 125 1.25 -27.52 -31.03
C GLY A 125 1.01 -26.44 -29.97
N THR A 126 0.49 -26.84 -28.80
CA THR A 126 0.14 -25.93 -27.72
C THR A 126 0.93 -26.22 -26.45
N ASN A 127 1.74 -25.27 -25.99
CA ASN A 127 2.50 -25.27 -24.77
C ASN A 127 2.12 -24.06 -23.91
N LEU A 128 0.99 -24.16 -23.23
CA LEU A 128 0.47 -23.11 -22.34
C LEU A 128 1.48 -22.77 -21.24
N HIS A 129 2.15 -23.80 -20.71
CA HIS A 129 3.18 -23.64 -19.69
C HIS A 129 4.30 -22.69 -20.14
N ALA A 130 4.80 -22.85 -21.38
CA ALA A 130 5.84 -21.95 -21.92
C ALA A 130 5.35 -20.50 -22.00
N GLY A 131 4.10 -20.28 -22.40
CA GLY A 131 3.49 -18.96 -22.43
C GLY A 131 3.48 -18.30 -21.04
N LEU A 132 3.07 -19.04 -20.01
CA LEU A 132 3.01 -18.56 -18.64
C LEU A 132 4.40 -18.28 -18.04
N LEU A 133 5.40 -19.16 -18.31
CA LEU A 133 6.78 -18.94 -17.89
C LEU A 133 7.38 -17.67 -18.51
N ALA A 134 7.19 -17.48 -19.81
CA ALA A 134 7.66 -16.29 -20.51
C ALA A 134 6.95 -15.01 -20.02
N GLY A 135 5.64 -15.12 -19.74
CA GLY A 135 4.86 -14.01 -19.18
C GLY A 135 5.33 -13.61 -17.79
N LYS A 136 5.59 -14.59 -16.93
CA LYS A 136 6.15 -14.32 -15.59
C LYS A 136 7.54 -13.69 -15.67
N GLU A 137 8.43 -14.23 -16.49
CA GLU A 137 9.76 -13.66 -16.69
C GLU A 137 9.69 -12.20 -17.16
N ALA A 138 8.77 -11.86 -18.07
CA ALA A 138 8.57 -10.48 -18.50
C ALA A 138 8.19 -9.56 -17.31
N LEU A 139 7.25 -9.97 -16.46
CA LEU A 139 6.86 -9.20 -15.28
C LEU A 139 7.98 -9.09 -14.23
N ASP A 140 8.86 -10.08 -14.15
CA ASP A 140 10.00 -10.08 -13.22
C ASP A 140 11.12 -9.09 -13.65
N GLU A 141 11.15 -8.63 -14.92
CA GLU A 141 12.21 -7.76 -15.45
C GLU A 141 12.29 -6.40 -14.78
N HIS A 142 11.15 -5.85 -14.34
CA HIS A 142 11.08 -4.50 -13.80
C HIS A 142 10.75 -4.51 -12.30
N SER A 143 11.76 -4.39 -11.46
CA SER A 143 11.59 -4.33 -10.00
C SER A 143 11.13 -2.95 -9.48
N ASP A 144 11.10 -1.93 -10.35
CA ASP A 144 10.65 -0.57 -10.05
C ASP A 144 9.13 -0.40 -10.13
N VAL A 145 8.41 -1.42 -10.60
CA VAL A 145 6.94 -1.45 -10.62
C VAL A 145 6.45 -2.40 -9.52
N SER A 146 5.57 -1.92 -8.67
CA SER A 146 5.00 -2.73 -7.59
C SER A 146 4.17 -3.90 -8.13
N ALA A 147 4.09 -4.98 -7.36
CA ALA A 147 3.46 -6.23 -7.81
C ALA A 147 1.98 -6.07 -8.14
N ASP A 148 1.26 -5.23 -7.38
CA ASP A 148 -0.15 -4.89 -7.58
C ASP A 148 -0.46 -4.12 -8.87
N ARG A 149 0.58 -3.69 -9.60
CA ARG A 149 0.46 -3.01 -10.90
C ARG A 149 0.97 -3.84 -12.07
N LYS A 150 1.21 -5.12 -11.82
CA LYS A 150 1.67 -6.07 -12.81
C LYS A 150 0.55 -7.04 -13.16
N HIS A 151 0.15 -7.04 -14.42
CA HIS A 151 -0.99 -7.78 -14.92
C HIS A 151 -0.59 -8.74 -16.02
N LEU A 152 -1.01 -10.00 -15.92
CA LEU A 152 -0.85 -11.02 -16.95
C LEU A 152 -2.22 -11.43 -17.47
N ILE A 153 -2.44 -11.33 -18.78
CA ILE A 153 -3.69 -11.68 -19.44
C ILE A 153 -3.43 -12.84 -20.38
N LEU A 154 -3.84 -14.02 -19.96
CA LEU A 154 -3.76 -15.25 -20.77
C LEU A 154 -5.01 -15.40 -21.63
N ILE A 155 -4.85 -15.55 -22.94
CA ILE A 155 -5.93 -15.73 -23.89
C ILE A 155 -5.67 -16.99 -24.72
N SER A 156 -6.47 -18.05 -24.53
CA SER A 156 -6.29 -19.36 -25.16
C SER A 156 -7.60 -20.13 -25.23
N ASP A 157 -7.68 -21.12 -26.12
CA ASP A 157 -8.71 -22.15 -26.08
C ASP A 157 -8.51 -23.18 -24.95
N GLY A 158 -7.33 -23.09 -24.25
CA GLY A 158 -6.96 -23.97 -23.15
C GLY A 158 -6.51 -25.36 -23.55
N SER A 159 -6.53 -25.72 -24.83
CA SER A 159 -6.06 -27.01 -25.34
C SER A 159 -4.53 -27.09 -25.24
N THR A 160 -4.00 -27.82 -24.27
CA THR A 160 -2.56 -27.95 -24.04
C THR A 160 -2.13 -29.40 -23.87
N TYR A 161 -0.96 -29.77 -24.36
CA TYR A 161 -0.38 -31.11 -24.26
C TYR A 161 1.14 -31.13 -24.26
N LEU A 162 1.76 -29.95 -24.35
CA LEU A 162 3.20 -29.71 -24.27
C LEU A 162 3.51 -28.91 -23.00
N TYR A 163 4.74 -29.05 -22.50
CA TYR A 163 5.22 -28.32 -21.33
C TYR A 163 6.74 -28.16 -21.37
N SER A 164 7.26 -27.17 -20.65
CA SER A 164 8.67 -26.80 -20.53
C SER A 164 9.13 -27.07 -19.09
N LYS A 165 9.22 -28.35 -18.69
CA LYS A 165 9.50 -28.74 -17.30
C LYS A 165 10.91 -28.33 -16.80
N ASP A 166 11.81 -28.06 -17.73
CA ASP A 166 13.17 -27.54 -17.47
C ASP A 166 13.22 -26.01 -17.35
N GLY A 167 12.08 -25.35 -17.46
CA GLY A 167 11.96 -23.90 -17.41
C GLY A 167 12.31 -23.19 -18.72
N ASN A 168 12.78 -23.91 -19.75
CA ASN A 168 13.13 -23.30 -21.05
C ASN A 168 11.89 -23.11 -21.92
N TRP A 169 11.24 -21.96 -21.77
CA TRP A 169 10.05 -21.60 -22.54
C TRP A 169 10.34 -21.31 -24.03
N ALA A 170 11.57 -20.98 -24.38
CA ALA A 170 11.99 -20.67 -25.76
C ALA A 170 12.44 -21.91 -26.55
N SER A 171 12.42 -23.10 -25.95
CA SER A 171 12.83 -24.34 -26.61
C SER A 171 11.85 -24.74 -27.70
N ASP A 172 12.33 -24.99 -28.90
CA ASP A 172 11.58 -25.55 -30.02
C ASP A 172 11.34 -27.06 -29.88
N THR A 173 11.98 -27.69 -28.88
CA THR A 173 11.82 -29.10 -28.51
C THR A 173 11.21 -29.24 -27.10
N PRO A 174 9.95 -28.82 -26.89
CA PRO A 174 9.28 -28.93 -25.59
C PRO A 174 9.11 -30.40 -25.17
N PHE A 175 8.77 -30.59 -23.90
CA PHE A 175 8.45 -31.91 -23.39
C PHE A 175 6.99 -32.28 -23.67
N SER A 176 6.78 -33.57 -23.86
CA SER A 176 5.47 -34.24 -23.80
C SER A 176 5.63 -35.58 -23.11
N ARG A 177 4.52 -36.18 -22.73
CA ARG A 177 4.49 -37.53 -22.16
C ARG A 177 3.74 -38.47 -23.06
N SER A 178 4.32 -39.59 -23.39
CA SER A 178 3.68 -40.64 -24.18
C SER A 178 3.50 -41.89 -23.34
N TYR A 179 2.35 -42.51 -23.52
CA TYR A 179 2.15 -43.91 -23.19
C TYR A 179 2.72 -44.76 -24.31
N CYS A 180 3.55 -45.71 -23.97
CA CYS A 180 4.09 -46.66 -24.92
C CYS A 180 3.29 -47.98 -24.91
N PRO A 181 2.48 -48.24 -25.92
CA PRO A 181 1.93 -49.59 -26.11
C PRO A 181 3.05 -50.55 -26.50
N ALA A 182 2.87 -51.82 -26.17
CA ALA A 182 3.84 -52.91 -26.41
C ALA A 182 4.09 -53.25 -27.88
N GLU A 183 3.56 -52.50 -28.85
CA GLU A 183 3.67 -52.72 -30.28
C GLU A 183 4.67 -51.77 -30.96
N PRO A 184 5.26 -52.18 -32.09
CA PRO A 184 6.30 -51.39 -32.70
C PRO A 184 5.79 -50.02 -33.13
N TYR A 185 6.62 -49.07 -32.85
CA TYR A 185 6.48 -47.65 -32.90
C TYR A 185 5.92 -47.01 -34.18
N ASN A 186 5.90 -47.77 -35.29
CA ASN A 186 5.40 -47.27 -36.59
C ASN A 186 3.94 -46.91 -36.63
N SER A 187 3.15 -47.33 -35.65
CA SER A 187 1.74 -47.00 -35.53
C SER A 187 1.48 -45.72 -34.71
N VAL A 188 2.46 -45.22 -33.97
CA VAL A 188 2.32 -44.04 -33.11
C VAL A 188 2.46 -42.74 -33.87
N ALA A 189 3.16 -42.73 -35.00
CA ALA A 189 3.33 -41.51 -35.82
C ALA A 189 2.01 -40.96 -36.38
N GLY A 190 1.04 -41.82 -36.70
CA GLY A 190 -0.30 -41.36 -37.03
C GLY A 190 -1.16 -41.06 -35.80
N GLY A 191 -0.84 -41.67 -34.67
CA GLY A 191 -1.61 -41.59 -33.44
C GLY A 191 -1.28 -40.37 -32.56
N PHE A 192 -0.28 -39.57 -32.92
CA PHE A 192 0.00 -38.35 -32.15
C PHE A 192 -1.14 -37.32 -32.20
N TRP A 193 -1.86 -37.28 -33.31
CA TRP A 193 -3.05 -36.46 -33.51
C TRP A 193 -4.35 -37.24 -33.43
N ASP A 194 -4.30 -38.58 -33.57
CA ASP A 194 -5.46 -39.41 -33.37
C ASP A 194 -5.71 -39.67 -31.87
N ASN A 195 -6.93 -39.73 -31.49
CA ASN A 195 -7.55 -39.91 -30.16
C ASN A 195 -6.78 -40.76 -29.14
N GLY A 196 -5.80 -41.55 -29.55
CA GLY A 196 -5.00 -42.43 -28.71
C GLY A 196 -3.96 -41.77 -27.80
N MET A 197 -3.49 -40.54 -28.12
CA MET A 197 -2.53 -39.81 -27.26
C MET A 197 -3.21 -38.88 -26.26
N TYR A 198 -4.37 -38.38 -26.63
CA TYR A 198 -5.11 -37.50 -25.72
C TYR A 198 -5.87 -38.29 -24.67
N GLU A 199 -6.48 -39.40 -25.06
CA GLU A 199 -7.16 -40.33 -24.17
C GLU A 199 -7.19 -41.70 -24.87
N PRO A 200 -6.33 -42.67 -24.53
CA PRO A 200 -6.44 -44.01 -25.08
C PRO A 200 -7.78 -44.61 -24.66
N ASN A 201 -8.73 -44.64 -25.58
CA ASN A 201 -10.07 -45.17 -25.34
C ASN A 201 -10.06 -46.62 -24.84
N ASN A 202 -8.93 -47.30 -24.98
CA ASN A 202 -8.76 -48.70 -24.60
C ASN A 202 -8.16 -48.90 -23.20
N TYR A 203 -7.82 -47.82 -22.47
CA TYR A 203 -7.22 -47.90 -21.13
C TYR A 203 -7.87 -46.94 -20.15
N PRO A 204 -9.15 -47.06 -19.84
CA PRO A 204 -9.86 -46.12 -18.93
C PRO A 204 -9.32 -46.10 -17.51
N GLU A 205 -8.50 -47.08 -17.14
CA GLU A 205 -7.87 -47.18 -15.81
C GLU A 205 -6.55 -46.36 -15.67
N VAL A 206 -6.05 -45.84 -16.79
CA VAL A 206 -4.76 -45.12 -16.86
C VAL A 206 -4.93 -43.62 -16.59
N ASN A 207 -6.07 -43.07 -16.92
CA ASN A 207 -6.29 -41.63 -16.83
C ASN A 207 -6.75 -41.20 -15.43
N VAL A 208 -6.21 -40.10 -14.93
CA VAL A 208 -6.80 -39.40 -13.80
C VAL A 208 -8.12 -38.78 -14.25
N PRO A 209 -9.24 -39.02 -13.53
CA PRO A 209 -10.50 -38.41 -13.89
C PRO A 209 -10.42 -36.90 -13.93
N ARG A 210 -10.53 -36.31 -15.12
CA ARG A 210 -10.44 -34.86 -15.34
C ARG A 210 -11.79 -34.19 -15.16
N PRO A 211 -11.89 -32.99 -14.54
CA PRO A 211 -13.13 -32.23 -14.45
C PRO A 211 -13.53 -31.67 -15.83
N LYS A 212 -14.28 -32.44 -16.63
CA LYS A 212 -14.61 -32.07 -18.03
C LYS A 212 -15.77 -31.08 -18.17
N THR A 213 -16.61 -30.95 -17.15
CA THR A 213 -17.87 -30.18 -17.21
C THR A 213 -18.02 -29.16 -16.10
N THR A 214 -17.00 -28.96 -15.26
CA THR A 214 -17.01 -28.03 -14.14
C THR A 214 -15.72 -27.27 -14.04
N SER A 215 -15.82 -26.00 -13.68
CA SER A 215 -14.70 -25.12 -13.34
C SER A 215 -14.52 -24.97 -11.83
N GLU A 216 -15.22 -25.77 -11.00
CA GLU A 216 -15.10 -25.71 -9.55
C GLU A 216 -13.66 -25.90 -9.08
N VAL A 217 -13.20 -24.95 -8.26
CA VAL A 217 -11.82 -24.89 -7.75
C VAL A 217 -11.47 -26.17 -6.98
N SER A 218 -12.38 -26.68 -6.16
CA SER A 218 -12.19 -27.89 -5.38
C SER A 218 -11.95 -29.11 -6.26
N ALA A 219 -12.72 -29.26 -7.35
CA ALA A 219 -12.60 -30.36 -8.28
C ALA A 219 -11.28 -30.34 -9.05
N TRP A 220 -10.87 -29.17 -9.53
CA TRP A 220 -9.60 -29.01 -10.25
C TRP A 220 -8.37 -29.15 -9.34
N ARG A 221 -8.42 -28.61 -8.13
CA ARG A 221 -7.34 -28.80 -7.14
C ARG A 221 -7.17 -30.27 -6.77
N GLN A 222 -8.27 -30.99 -6.56
CA GLN A 222 -8.19 -32.42 -6.27
C GLN A 222 -7.60 -33.19 -7.46
N TYR A 223 -8.05 -32.90 -8.68
CA TYR A 223 -7.51 -33.51 -9.89
C TYR A 223 -6.01 -33.26 -10.05
N LEU A 224 -5.54 -32.01 -9.89
CA LEU A 224 -4.13 -31.67 -10.02
C LEU A 224 -3.26 -32.31 -8.93
N LYS A 225 -3.79 -32.43 -7.72
CA LYS A 225 -3.17 -33.20 -6.64
C LYS A 225 -3.07 -34.68 -6.97
N ASP A 226 -4.12 -35.28 -7.50
CA ASP A 226 -4.11 -36.68 -7.95
C ASP A 226 -3.08 -36.88 -9.10
N VAL A 227 -2.93 -35.92 -10.01
CA VAL A 227 -1.90 -35.91 -11.06
C VAL A 227 -0.51 -35.90 -10.43
N GLU A 228 -0.26 -35.03 -9.47
CA GLU A 228 1.02 -34.92 -8.77
C GLU A 228 1.38 -36.23 -8.04
N GLU A 229 0.46 -36.78 -7.26
CA GLU A 229 0.66 -38.01 -6.50
C GLU A 229 0.95 -39.20 -7.43
N ARG A 230 0.22 -39.31 -8.53
CA ARG A 230 0.44 -40.41 -9.52
C ARG A 230 1.73 -40.21 -10.30
N ASN A 231 2.10 -38.95 -10.60
CA ASN A 231 3.38 -38.67 -11.24
C ASN A 231 4.57 -39.05 -10.34
N ALA A 232 4.47 -38.83 -9.03
CA ALA A 232 5.50 -39.20 -8.07
C ALA A 232 5.68 -40.73 -7.94
N VAL A 233 4.63 -41.49 -8.11
CA VAL A 233 4.63 -42.96 -7.96
C VAL A 233 4.95 -43.70 -9.26
N SER A 234 4.71 -43.09 -10.43
CA SER A 234 4.88 -43.71 -11.75
C SER A 234 6.33 -43.86 -12.21
N ASN A 235 7.22 -44.23 -11.31
CA ASN A 235 8.63 -44.40 -11.54
C ASN A 235 8.92 -45.45 -12.63
N GLY A 236 8.93 -45.02 -13.90
CA GLY A 236 9.46 -45.78 -14.99
C GLY A 236 8.52 -46.16 -16.12
N ASP A 237 7.22 -45.89 -16.02
CA ASP A 237 6.24 -46.39 -17.00
C ASP A 237 5.75 -45.36 -18.02
N TYR A 238 5.95 -44.07 -17.70
CA TYR A 238 5.71 -42.94 -18.60
C TYR A 238 6.95 -42.05 -18.67
N TYR A 239 7.31 -41.68 -19.89
CA TYR A 239 8.48 -40.84 -20.14
C TYR A 239 8.06 -39.48 -20.62
N ASP A 240 8.62 -38.47 -19.96
CA ASP A 240 8.71 -37.15 -20.58
C ASP A 240 9.84 -37.21 -21.61
N TYR A 241 9.52 -36.88 -22.83
CA TYR A 241 10.47 -36.84 -23.93
C TYR A 241 10.37 -35.52 -24.67
N HIS A 242 11.49 -35.08 -25.24
CA HIS A 242 11.52 -33.93 -26.13
C HIS A 242 10.84 -34.24 -27.46
N ILE A 243 9.95 -33.35 -27.90
CA ILE A 243 9.35 -33.43 -29.23
C ILE A 243 10.19 -32.60 -30.19
N ASP A 244 10.93 -33.28 -31.06
CA ASP A 244 11.55 -32.68 -32.23
C ASP A 244 10.60 -32.83 -33.43
N TYR A 245 9.86 -31.77 -33.72
CA TYR A 245 8.88 -31.78 -34.81
C TYR A 245 9.49 -31.90 -36.20
N GLU A 246 10.72 -31.50 -36.38
CA GLU A 246 11.38 -31.59 -37.69
C GLU A 246 11.93 -33.00 -37.95
N ASN A 247 12.53 -33.62 -36.94
CA ASN A 247 13.23 -34.88 -37.10
C ASN A 247 12.43 -36.08 -36.63
N ASN A 248 11.67 -36.00 -35.54
CA ASN A 248 11.00 -37.14 -34.93
C ASN A 248 9.51 -37.23 -35.24
N PHE A 249 8.82 -36.11 -35.24
CA PHE A 249 7.37 -36.09 -35.41
C PHE A 249 6.93 -36.38 -36.84
N ASN A 250 7.54 -35.72 -37.82
CA ASN A 250 7.23 -35.89 -39.24
C ASN A 250 7.75 -37.20 -39.87
N LYS A 251 8.63 -37.90 -39.19
CA LYS A 251 9.27 -39.14 -39.70
C LYS A 251 8.93 -40.38 -38.91
N GLY A 252 8.08 -40.28 -37.89
CA GLY A 252 7.71 -41.40 -37.04
C GLY A 252 8.85 -42.07 -36.27
N VAL A 253 9.90 -41.30 -35.96
CA VAL A 253 11.08 -41.80 -35.24
C VAL A 253 10.92 -41.47 -33.76
N ALA A 254 11.05 -42.48 -32.92
CA ALA A 254 11.09 -42.35 -31.48
C ALA A 254 12.32 -41.55 -31.02
N SER A 255 12.21 -40.80 -29.95
CA SER A 255 13.36 -40.31 -29.21
C SER A 255 14.30 -41.48 -28.86
N PRO A 256 15.63 -41.34 -28.96
CA PRO A 256 16.57 -42.38 -28.60
C PRO A 256 16.47 -42.88 -27.17
N ASP A 257 15.83 -42.10 -26.29
CA ASP A 257 15.58 -42.46 -24.88
C ASP A 257 14.29 -43.25 -24.67
N TYR A 258 13.56 -43.52 -25.74
CA TYR A 258 12.33 -44.28 -25.69
C TYR A 258 12.58 -45.76 -25.37
N LYS A 259 12.10 -46.18 -24.20
CA LYS A 259 12.09 -47.61 -23.82
C LYS A 259 10.66 -48.08 -23.72
N GLN A 260 10.38 -49.18 -24.43
CA GLN A 260 9.08 -49.85 -24.32
C GLN A 260 8.88 -50.32 -22.89
N GLN A 261 7.82 -49.83 -22.24
CA GLN A 261 7.49 -50.17 -20.86
C GLN A 261 6.05 -50.71 -20.79
N PRO A 262 5.78 -51.64 -19.90
CA PRO A 262 4.40 -52.07 -19.66
C PRO A 262 3.55 -50.93 -19.09
N SER A 263 2.25 -50.92 -19.48
CA SER A 263 1.31 -49.94 -18.93
C SER A 263 1.14 -50.15 -17.43
N VAL A 264 1.31 -49.09 -16.64
CA VAL A 264 0.98 -49.09 -15.23
C VAL A 264 -0.36 -48.39 -15.02
N LYS A 265 -1.21 -49.11 -14.33
CA LYS A 265 -2.52 -48.62 -13.91
C LYS A 265 -2.37 -47.32 -13.11
N GLY A 266 -3.05 -46.29 -13.56
CA GLY A 266 -3.14 -45.05 -12.81
C GLY A 266 -2.07 -43.99 -13.10
N SER A 267 -1.33 -44.09 -14.21
CA SER A 267 -0.36 -43.06 -14.62
C SER A 267 -1.01 -41.83 -15.24
N THR A 268 -0.22 -40.75 -15.33
CA THR A 268 -0.62 -39.47 -15.93
C THR A 268 -0.28 -39.45 -17.43
N ASN A 269 -1.11 -38.79 -18.23
CA ASN A 269 -0.84 -38.56 -19.67
C ASN A 269 -0.23 -37.17 -19.94
N ASN A 270 0.00 -36.85 -21.22
CA ASN A 270 0.58 -35.58 -21.63
C ASN A 270 -0.29 -34.36 -21.27
N ARG A 271 -1.61 -34.45 -21.40
CA ARG A 271 -2.53 -33.37 -21.02
C ARG A 271 -2.58 -33.18 -19.51
N ASP A 272 -2.59 -34.26 -18.74
CA ASP A 272 -2.54 -34.19 -17.28
C ASP A 272 -1.29 -33.42 -16.83
N MET A 273 -0.14 -33.75 -17.42
CA MET A 273 1.13 -33.07 -17.11
C MET A 273 1.15 -31.64 -17.63
N ALA A 274 0.57 -31.35 -18.79
CA ALA A 274 0.50 -30.00 -19.31
C ALA A 274 -0.38 -29.07 -18.42
N PHE A 275 -1.54 -29.55 -17.95
CA PHE A 275 -2.36 -28.84 -16.99
C PHE A 275 -1.64 -28.65 -15.64
N TYR A 276 -0.96 -29.67 -15.15
CA TYR A 276 -0.21 -29.61 -13.90
C TYR A 276 0.88 -28.54 -13.95
N TYR A 277 1.74 -28.53 -14.97
CA TYR A 277 2.79 -27.53 -15.11
C TYR A 277 2.23 -26.13 -15.40
N ALA A 278 1.17 -26.01 -16.18
CA ALA A 278 0.53 -24.73 -16.42
C ALA A 278 -0.05 -24.15 -15.11
N ASN A 279 -0.67 -24.98 -14.27
CA ASN A 279 -1.15 -24.54 -12.96
C ASN A 279 -0.01 -24.12 -12.03
N GLN A 280 1.10 -24.84 -12.00
CA GLN A 280 2.26 -24.45 -11.19
C GLN A 280 2.81 -23.07 -11.60
N ALA A 281 2.91 -22.80 -12.90
CA ALA A 281 3.35 -21.50 -13.40
C ALA A 281 2.32 -20.39 -13.06
N TRP A 282 1.02 -20.69 -13.15
CA TRP A 282 -0.05 -19.78 -12.77
C TRP A 282 0.00 -19.42 -11.29
N ASP A 283 0.15 -20.42 -10.42
CA ASP A 283 0.26 -20.21 -8.98
C ASP A 283 1.52 -19.39 -8.65
N ALA A 284 2.66 -19.67 -9.30
CA ALA A 284 3.88 -18.91 -9.13
C ALA A 284 3.73 -17.43 -9.56
N ILE A 285 2.92 -17.11 -10.57
CA ILE A 285 2.60 -15.74 -10.96
C ILE A 285 1.81 -15.05 -9.84
N LYS A 286 0.78 -15.71 -9.32
CA LYS A 286 -0.07 -15.18 -8.23
C LYS A 286 0.70 -15.06 -6.90
N ASP A 287 1.55 -16.01 -6.57
CA ASP A 287 2.40 -15.98 -5.38
C ASP A 287 3.44 -14.84 -5.41
N SER A 288 3.77 -14.34 -6.62
CA SER A 288 4.56 -13.10 -6.79
C SER A 288 3.76 -11.82 -6.53
N GLY A 289 2.47 -11.91 -6.20
CA GLY A 289 1.57 -10.79 -6.00
C GLY A 289 1.06 -10.15 -7.30
N TYR A 290 1.27 -10.79 -8.46
CA TYR A 290 0.82 -10.29 -9.75
C TYR A 290 -0.64 -10.63 -10.00
N HIS A 291 -1.36 -9.73 -10.68
CA HIS A 291 -2.70 -10.00 -11.15
C HIS A 291 -2.66 -10.88 -12.40
N ALA A 292 -3.35 -12.00 -12.36
CA ALA A 292 -3.40 -12.94 -13.46
C ALA A 292 -4.85 -13.25 -13.87
N TYR A 293 -5.13 -13.08 -15.15
CA TYR A 293 -6.44 -13.24 -15.76
C TYR A 293 -6.37 -14.23 -16.92
N SER A 294 -7.35 -15.12 -16.99
CA SER A 294 -7.43 -16.14 -18.03
C SER A 294 -8.75 -15.99 -18.80
N ILE A 295 -8.66 -15.80 -20.11
CA ILE A 295 -9.81 -15.69 -21.01
C ILE A 295 -9.85 -16.91 -21.91
N ALA A 296 -10.94 -17.67 -21.80
CA ALA A 296 -11.19 -18.83 -22.65
C ALA A 296 -11.89 -18.38 -23.96
N VAL A 297 -11.19 -18.47 -25.08
CA VAL A 297 -11.77 -18.22 -26.40
C VAL A 297 -12.46 -19.47 -26.95
N LYS A 298 -13.43 -19.27 -27.84
CA LYS A 298 -14.10 -20.39 -28.51
C LYS A 298 -13.10 -21.10 -29.43
N ASP A 299 -13.07 -22.43 -29.31
CA ASP A 299 -12.43 -23.25 -30.31
C ASP A 299 -13.25 -23.24 -31.62
N GLY A 300 -12.63 -22.75 -32.68
CA GLY A 300 -13.26 -22.72 -34.03
C GLY A 300 -13.24 -24.07 -34.76
N SER A 301 -12.47 -25.06 -34.30
CA SER A 301 -12.17 -26.27 -35.05
C SER A 301 -12.33 -27.59 -34.29
N ALA A 302 -12.52 -27.57 -32.97
CA ALA A 302 -12.58 -28.80 -32.19
C ALA A 302 -13.92 -29.53 -32.31
N GLY A 303 -13.85 -30.76 -32.64
CA GLY A 303 -14.98 -31.68 -32.44
C GLY A 303 -15.39 -31.69 -30.97
N ALA A 304 -16.68 -31.76 -30.70
CA ALA A 304 -17.41 -31.47 -29.45
C ALA A 304 -16.97 -32.20 -28.15
N GLY A 305 -15.85 -32.90 -28.13
CA GLY A 305 -15.42 -33.70 -26.97
C GLY A 305 -14.27 -33.14 -26.12
N ASN A 306 -13.41 -32.27 -26.67
CA ASN A 306 -12.19 -31.80 -26.02
C ASN A 306 -12.24 -30.33 -25.57
N ALA A 307 -13.18 -29.54 -26.07
CA ALA A 307 -13.31 -28.12 -25.77
C ALA A 307 -13.80 -27.83 -24.36
N ASP A 308 -14.50 -28.73 -23.72
CA ASP A 308 -15.16 -28.47 -22.42
C ASP A 308 -14.17 -28.50 -21.26
N ASP A 309 -13.26 -29.50 -21.19
CA ASP A 309 -12.27 -29.55 -20.10
C ASP A 309 -11.22 -28.42 -20.17
N SER A 310 -10.82 -28.05 -21.40
CA SER A 310 -9.89 -26.96 -21.64
C SER A 310 -10.46 -25.60 -21.19
N ARG A 311 -11.70 -25.32 -21.56
CA ARG A 311 -12.41 -24.13 -21.10
C ARG A 311 -12.65 -24.15 -19.59
N CYS A 312 -13.02 -25.30 -19.03
CA CYS A 312 -13.17 -25.47 -17.60
C CYS A 312 -11.85 -25.19 -16.86
N PHE A 313 -10.71 -25.59 -17.41
CA PHE A 313 -9.40 -25.29 -16.86
C PHE A 313 -9.09 -23.77 -16.90
N MET A 314 -9.34 -23.12 -18.04
CA MET A 314 -9.13 -21.66 -18.14
C MET A 314 -9.98 -20.91 -17.12
N ASN A 315 -11.24 -21.26 -16.94
CA ASN A 315 -12.09 -20.66 -15.93
C ASN A 315 -11.63 -21.00 -14.50
N TYR A 316 -11.18 -22.24 -14.26
CA TYR A 316 -10.60 -22.64 -12.98
C TYR A 316 -9.42 -21.73 -12.57
N LEU A 317 -8.55 -21.36 -13.49
CA LEU A 317 -7.44 -20.44 -13.23
C LEU A 317 -7.91 -19.10 -12.64
N ASN A 318 -9.12 -18.64 -12.98
CA ASN A 318 -9.78 -17.45 -12.42
C ASN A 318 -10.63 -17.75 -11.16
N GLY A 319 -10.37 -18.83 -10.45
CA GLY A 319 -11.20 -19.20 -9.30
C GLY A 319 -12.59 -19.74 -9.65
N GLY A 320 -12.76 -20.28 -10.85
CA GLY A 320 -14.01 -20.88 -11.35
C GLY A 320 -14.89 -19.92 -12.16
N ALA A 321 -14.51 -18.64 -12.27
CA ALA A 321 -15.26 -17.62 -13.01
C ALA A 321 -14.86 -17.55 -14.49
N SER A 322 -15.82 -17.29 -15.37
CA SER A 322 -15.54 -16.84 -16.73
C SER A 322 -15.34 -15.32 -16.72
N LEU A 323 -14.18 -14.86 -17.14
CA LEU A 323 -13.88 -13.44 -17.26
C LEU A 323 -14.08 -12.95 -18.69
N ASN A 324 -14.43 -11.68 -18.81
CA ASN A 324 -14.44 -10.93 -20.06
C ASN A 324 -13.45 -9.74 -19.97
N PHE A 325 -13.21 -9.08 -21.08
CA PHE A 325 -12.27 -7.95 -21.15
C PHE A 325 -12.70 -6.76 -20.30
N ASP A 326 -13.99 -6.42 -20.26
CA ASP A 326 -14.52 -5.32 -19.44
C ASP A 326 -14.20 -5.48 -17.93
N ALA A 327 -14.21 -6.72 -17.43
CA ALA A 327 -13.87 -6.99 -16.04
C ALA A 327 -12.37 -6.76 -15.78
N ILE A 328 -11.53 -7.19 -16.73
CA ILE A 328 -10.06 -7.03 -16.65
C ILE A 328 -9.66 -5.56 -16.80
N GLU A 329 -10.27 -4.84 -17.73
CA GLU A 329 -10.06 -3.40 -17.90
C GLU A 329 -10.29 -2.66 -16.58
N LYS A 330 -11.40 -2.94 -15.91
CA LYS A 330 -11.73 -2.32 -14.62
C LYS A 330 -10.70 -2.63 -13.53
N GLU A 331 -10.18 -3.84 -13.47
CA GLU A 331 -9.12 -4.20 -12.51
C GLU A 331 -7.78 -3.47 -12.79
N ILE A 332 -7.45 -3.23 -14.07
CA ILE A 332 -6.24 -2.49 -14.45
C ILE A 332 -6.41 -0.98 -14.23
N ILE A 333 -7.59 -0.45 -14.57
CA ILE A 333 -7.84 0.99 -14.55
C ILE A 333 -8.12 1.51 -13.14
N TYR A 334 -8.83 0.74 -12.30
CA TYR A 334 -9.33 1.22 -11.00
C TYR A 334 -8.49 0.73 -9.82
N ALA A 335 -8.09 1.68 -8.97
CA ALA A 335 -7.35 1.41 -7.73
C ALA A 335 -8.27 0.88 -6.63
N VAL A 336 -9.47 1.46 -6.52
CA VAL A 336 -10.48 1.11 -5.52
C VAL A 336 -11.87 1.22 -6.13
N GLY A 337 -12.75 0.27 -5.78
CA GLY A 337 -14.13 0.22 -6.26
C GLY A 337 -15.09 1.06 -5.44
N GLU A 338 -16.28 1.27 -6.02
CA GLU A 338 -17.41 1.93 -5.38
C GLU A 338 -17.79 1.25 -4.07
N GLY A 339 -18.04 2.06 -3.03
CA GLY A 339 -18.39 1.63 -1.68
C GLY A 339 -17.19 1.36 -0.77
N SER A 340 -15.95 1.64 -1.24
CA SER A 340 -14.78 1.70 -0.37
C SER A 340 -14.92 2.81 0.67
N GLN A 341 -14.35 2.61 1.87
CA GLN A 341 -14.45 3.58 2.96
C GLN A 341 -13.10 3.84 3.60
N VAL A 342 -12.87 5.10 3.94
CA VAL A 342 -11.73 5.52 4.76
C VAL A 342 -12.25 6.04 6.09
N GLU A 343 -11.74 5.51 7.19
CA GLU A 343 -11.93 6.07 8.54
C GLU A 343 -10.66 6.79 8.94
N ASP A 344 -10.80 8.03 9.42
CA ASP A 344 -9.68 8.87 9.84
C ASP A 344 -9.99 9.56 11.16
N LYS A 345 -9.12 9.40 12.16
CA LYS A 345 -9.28 9.97 13.49
C LYS A 345 -8.14 10.93 13.80
N MET A 346 -8.49 12.11 14.27
CA MET A 346 -7.52 13.14 14.63
C MET A 346 -6.62 12.68 15.78
N GLY A 347 -5.38 13.18 15.79
CA GLY A 347 -4.44 12.96 16.88
C GLY A 347 -4.86 13.75 18.12
N SER A 348 -4.52 13.27 19.32
CA SER A 348 -4.90 13.88 20.61
C SER A 348 -4.44 15.32 20.81
N ASP A 349 -3.52 15.80 19.99
CA ASP A 349 -3.00 17.18 20.05
C ASP A 349 -3.66 18.11 19.03
N PHE A 350 -4.57 17.57 18.21
CA PHE A 350 -5.21 18.28 17.11
C PHE A 350 -6.73 18.17 17.15
N ASP A 351 -7.41 19.22 16.71
CA ASP A 351 -8.83 19.22 16.39
C ASP A 351 -9.03 19.49 14.89
N LEU A 352 -10.06 18.89 14.28
CA LEU A 352 -10.44 19.19 12.90
C LEU A 352 -10.95 20.64 12.80
N VAL A 353 -10.48 21.38 11.79
CA VAL A 353 -11.03 22.70 11.46
C VAL A 353 -12.27 22.53 10.60
N SER A 354 -13.44 22.82 11.15
CA SER A 354 -14.73 22.63 10.49
C SER A 354 -14.83 23.39 9.16
N GLY A 355 -15.46 22.75 8.15
CA GLY A 355 -15.70 23.36 6.83
C GLY A 355 -14.47 23.47 5.94
N THR A 356 -13.41 22.73 6.23
CA THR A 356 -12.15 22.77 5.44
C THR A 356 -11.94 21.58 4.55
N PHE A 357 -12.90 20.67 4.43
CA PHE A 357 -12.80 19.55 3.50
C PHE A 357 -12.83 20.03 2.05
N GLU A 358 -11.82 19.62 1.30
CA GLU A 358 -11.69 19.85 -0.14
C GLU A 358 -11.37 18.52 -0.83
N LEU A 359 -11.94 18.28 -2.01
CA LEU A 359 -11.69 17.06 -2.77
C LEU A 359 -11.40 17.36 -4.22
N THR A 360 -10.37 16.70 -4.74
CA THR A 360 -9.99 16.75 -6.16
C THR A 360 -9.94 15.36 -6.78
N VAL A 361 -10.24 15.26 -8.06
CA VAL A 361 -10.09 14.05 -8.88
C VAL A 361 -9.21 14.40 -10.08
N GLY A 362 -8.06 13.74 -10.22
CA GLY A 362 -7.08 14.07 -11.24
C GLY A 362 -6.63 15.54 -11.20
N GLY A 363 -6.57 16.14 -10.00
CA GLY A 363 -6.22 17.55 -9.80
C GLY A 363 -7.35 18.55 -10.07
N LYS A 364 -8.54 18.10 -10.47
CA LYS A 364 -9.72 18.96 -10.68
C LYS A 364 -10.60 18.93 -9.43
N ALA A 365 -10.85 20.11 -8.85
CA ALA A 365 -11.69 20.24 -7.66
C ALA A 365 -13.16 19.90 -7.96
N LEU A 366 -13.79 19.18 -7.02
CA LEU A 366 -15.23 18.92 -7.01
C LEU A 366 -15.96 19.95 -6.16
N THR A 367 -17.25 20.18 -6.50
CA THR A 367 -18.11 21.05 -5.69
C THR A 367 -18.49 20.33 -4.41
N CYS A 368 -18.32 21.01 -3.26
CA CYS A 368 -18.77 20.55 -1.97
C CYS A 368 -20.16 21.09 -1.63
N THR A 369 -21.09 20.22 -1.26
CA THR A 369 -22.38 20.58 -0.64
C THR A 369 -22.37 20.09 0.79
N GLN A 370 -22.42 21.02 1.74
CA GLN A 370 -22.43 20.70 3.19
C GLN A 370 -23.86 20.72 3.75
N ASN A 371 -24.21 19.67 4.49
CA ASN A 371 -25.45 19.58 5.25
C ASN A 371 -25.16 19.04 6.66
N GLY A 372 -25.07 19.94 7.63
CA GLY A 372 -24.65 19.61 8.98
C GLY A 372 -23.19 19.06 8.99
N ASN A 373 -23.05 17.83 9.47
CA ASN A 373 -21.76 17.12 9.52
C ASN A 373 -21.45 16.30 8.27
N VAL A 374 -22.29 16.35 7.24
CA VAL A 374 -22.14 15.64 5.97
C VAL A 374 -21.65 16.61 4.91
N ASN A 375 -20.52 16.26 4.28
CA ASN A 375 -19.94 16.98 3.14
C ASN A 375 -20.01 16.05 1.92
N SER A 376 -20.79 16.40 0.92
CA SER A 376 -20.95 15.67 -0.34
C SER A 376 -20.19 16.38 -1.46
N PHE A 377 -19.36 15.64 -2.16
CA PHE A 377 -18.55 16.14 -3.27
C PHE A 377 -18.99 15.50 -4.56
N GLY A 378 -19.23 16.31 -5.58
CA GLY A 378 -19.66 15.83 -6.87
C GLY A 378 -19.69 16.93 -7.92
N ASP A 379 -20.42 16.62 -8.99
CA ASP A 379 -20.67 17.51 -10.13
C ASP A 379 -22.17 17.53 -10.47
N ASP A 380 -22.52 18.11 -11.63
CA ASP A 380 -23.91 18.23 -12.07
C ASP A 380 -24.57 16.87 -12.40
N GLU A 381 -23.77 15.83 -12.67
CA GLU A 381 -24.25 14.49 -13.01
C GLU A 381 -24.47 13.63 -11.76
N LYS A 382 -23.55 13.70 -10.78
CA LYS A 382 -23.63 12.96 -9.51
C LYS A 382 -23.07 13.83 -8.39
N SER A 383 -23.95 14.34 -7.53
CA SER A 383 -23.59 15.28 -6.46
C SER A 383 -22.94 14.63 -5.24
N ASP A 384 -22.96 13.31 -5.13
CA ASP A 384 -22.49 12.50 -4.01
C ASP A 384 -21.45 11.44 -4.43
N ARG A 385 -20.60 11.76 -5.40
CA ARG A 385 -19.50 10.91 -5.85
C ARG A 385 -18.62 10.49 -4.67
N PHE A 386 -18.41 11.41 -3.74
CA PHE A 386 -17.70 11.18 -2.49
C PHE A 386 -18.43 11.85 -1.34
N VAL A 387 -18.48 11.17 -0.20
CA VAL A 387 -19.20 11.69 0.98
C VAL A 387 -18.30 11.58 2.21
N VAL A 388 -18.12 12.69 2.92
CA VAL A 388 -17.39 12.75 4.19
C VAL A 388 -18.37 13.06 5.31
N VAL A 389 -18.47 12.19 6.29
CA VAL A 389 -19.30 12.37 7.50
C VAL A 389 -18.37 12.52 8.69
N TYR A 390 -18.38 13.70 9.31
CA TYR A 390 -17.59 14.00 10.50
C TYR A 390 -18.37 13.73 11.77
N ASP A 391 -17.76 13.02 12.72
CA ASP A 391 -18.29 12.82 14.07
C ASP A 391 -17.46 13.64 15.07
N GLU A 392 -18.04 14.75 15.54
CA GLU A 392 -17.42 15.64 16.51
C GLU A 392 -17.15 14.96 17.87
N ALA A 393 -17.96 13.96 18.25
CA ALA A 393 -17.80 13.30 19.54
C ALA A 393 -16.56 12.40 19.62
N SER A 394 -16.15 11.81 18.52
CA SER A 394 -14.95 10.96 18.41
C SER A 394 -13.77 11.67 17.76
N ASP A 395 -13.98 12.90 17.26
CA ASP A 395 -13.05 13.67 16.43
C ASP A 395 -12.49 12.83 15.27
N SER A 396 -13.41 12.22 14.53
CA SER A 396 -13.09 11.35 13.39
C SER A 396 -14.05 11.57 12.24
N PHE A 397 -13.68 11.13 11.05
CA PHE A 397 -14.61 11.12 9.93
C PHE A 397 -14.56 9.80 9.18
N THR A 398 -15.67 9.51 8.50
CA THR A 398 -15.76 8.45 7.49
C THR A 398 -15.88 9.09 6.11
N TRP A 399 -14.96 8.74 5.22
CA TRP A 399 -15.00 9.11 3.81
C TRP A 399 -15.47 7.91 2.98
N THR A 400 -16.68 8.01 2.42
CA THR A 400 -17.27 7.00 1.54
C THR A 400 -17.02 7.38 0.08
N ILE A 401 -16.53 6.43 -0.68
CA ILE A 401 -16.18 6.54 -2.10
C ILE A 401 -17.33 5.89 -2.89
N ASN A 402 -18.16 6.68 -3.57
CA ASN A 402 -19.35 6.21 -4.28
C ASN A 402 -19.13 6.04 -5.79
N GLU A 403 -17.88 5.88 -6.21
CA GLU A 403 -17.50 5.54 -7.59
C GLU A 403 -16.21 4.73 -7.61
N ASN A 404 -15.90 4.14 -8.76
CA ASN A 404 -14.60 3.51 -8.94
C ASN A 404 -13.51 4.58 -9.09
N VAL A 405 -12.45 4.48 -8.29
CA VAL A 405 -11.31 5.41 -8.32
C VAL A 405 -10.29 4.92 -9.34
N SER A 406 -10.02 5.72 -10.34
CA SER A 406 -9.06 5.39 -11.39
C SER A 406 -7.62 5.42 -10.89
N ASN A 407 -6.82 4.42 -11.29
CA ASN A 407 -5.36 4.43 -11.12
C ASN A 407 -4.68 5.64 -11.77
N SER A 408 -5.34 6.25 -12.75
CA SER A 408 -4.81 7.34 -13.56
C SER A 408 -5.29 8.73 -13.16
N ALA A 409 -6.27 8.81 -12.28
CA ALA A 409 -6.85 10.07 -11.79
C ALA A 409 -6.97 10.05 -10.26
N PRO A 410 -5.88 10.31 -9.52
CA PRO A 410 -5.88 10.26 -8.06
C PRO A 410 -6.99 11.11 -7.46
N VAL A 411 -7.69 10.54 -6.50
CA VAL A 411 -8.64 11.26 -5.66
C VAL A 411 -7.92 11.72 -4.41
N GLN A 412 -7.96 13.02 -4.16
CA GLN A 412 -7.31 13.62 -2.99
C GLN A 412 -8.34 14.32 -2.13
N LEU A 413 -8.44 13.89 -0.87
CA LEU A 413 -9.22 14.55 0.16
C LEU A 413 -8.28 15.33 1.06
N SER A 414 -8.44 16.65 1.12
CA SER A 414 -7.69 17.55 1.99
C SER A 414 -8.60 18.14 3.06
N TYR A 415 -8.04 18.36 4.24
CA TYR A 415 -8.70 19.03 5.36
C TYR A 415 -7.66 19.69 6.27
N LYS A 416 -8.06 20.62 7.12
CA LYS A 416 -7.17 21.26 8.08
C LYS A 416 -7.36 20.70 9.47
N VAL A 417 -6.23 20.54 10.16
CA VAL A 417 -6.19 20.26 11.58
C VAL A 417 -5.50 21.41 12.30
N LYS A 418 -5.93 21.71 13.51
CA LYS A 418 -5.36 22.76 14.36
C LYS A 418 -4.73 22.14 15.59
N LEU A 419 -3.47 22.47 15.84
CA LEU A 419 -2.78 22.09 17.07
C LEU A 419 -3.40 22.84 18.26
N THR A 420 -4.04 22.14 19.16
CA THR A 420 -4.77 22.67 20.33
C THR A 420 -4.08 22.36 21.64
N ASN A 421 -3.32 21.26 21.70
CA ASN A 421 -2.59 20.83 22.89
C ASN A 421 -1.09 21.15 22.76
N VAL A 422 -0.72 22.42 22.97
CA VAL A 422 0.67 22.88 22.89
C VAL A 422 1.37 22.65 24.22
N SER A 423 2.59 22.08 24.21
CA SER A 423 3.41 21.90 25.40
C SER A 423 3.69 23.23 26.11
N THR A 424 3.68 23.23 27.43
CA THR A 424 4.08 24.37 28.27
C THR A 424 5.58 24.39 28.56
N LYS A 425 6.33 23.39 28.12
CA LYS A 425 7.79 23.30 28.31
C LYS A 425 8.52 23.72 27.03
N ALA A 426 9.62 24.42 27.18
CA ALA A 426 10.48 24.76 26.06
C ALA A 426 11.04 23.48 25.42
N GLY A 427 11.09 23.46 24.08
CA GLY A 427 11.56 22.31 23.32
C GLY A 427 10.97 22.26 21.91
N THR A 428 11.49 21.36 21.12
CA THR A 428 10.94 21.02 19.80
C THR A 428 10.19 19.69 19.93
N TYR A 429 8.97 19.68 19.41
CA TYR A 429 8.03 18.55 19.51
C TYR A 429 7.64 18.12 18.12
N GLU A 430 7.64 16.82 17.91
CA GLU A 430 7.12 16.17 16.72
C GLU A 430 5.88 15.38 17.14
N VAL A 431 4.74 15.68 16.54
CA VAL A 431 3.45 15.14 16.92
C VAL A 431 2.70 14.61 15.71
N PRO A 432 2.04 13.44 15.81
CA PRO A 432 1.25 12.88 14.72
C PRO A 432 -0.05 13.67 14.54
N THR A 433 -0.41 13.95 13.28
CA THR A 433 -1.65 14.69 12.96
C THR A 433 -2.91 13.88 13.24
N ASN A 434 -2.81 12.54 13.22
CA ASN A 434 -3.93 11.61 13.35
C ASN A 434 -3.56 10.45 14.28
N GLU A 435 -4.56 9.85 14.92
CA GLU A 435 -4.40 8.61 15.70
C GLU A 435 -4.31 7.40 14.79
N TYR A 436 -5.19 7.35 13.76
CA TYR A 436 -5.17 6.36 12.68
C TYR A 436 -5.85 6.91 11.43
N ALA A 437 -5.55 6.29 10.30
CA ALA A 437 -6.32 6.42 9.06
C ALA A 437 -6.34 5.05 8.35
N ARG A 438 -7.53 4.54 8.01
CA ARG A 438 -7.76 3.17 7.54
C ARG A 438 -8.63 3.15 6.31
N LEU A 439 -8.22 2.41 5.29
CA LEU A 439 -9.03 2.13 4.12
C LEU A 439 -9.56 0.70 4.20
N THR A 440 -10.88 0.54 4.18
CA THR A 440 -11.55 -0.73 3.87
C THR A 440 -11.90 -0.73 2.39
N PRO A 441 -11.10 -1.39 1.55
CA PRO A 441 -11.24 -1.31 0.11
C PRO A 441 -12.32 -2.26 -0.41
N LYS A 442 -12.90 -1.90 -1.55
CA LYS A 442 -13.60 -2.82 -2.45
C LYS A 442 -12.93 -2.79 -3.80
N ASN A 443 -12.98 -3.90 -4.52
CA ASN A 443 -12.61 -3.89 -5.94
C ASN A 443 -13.78 -3.42 -6.82
N SER A 444 -13.54 -3.32 -8.13
CA SER A 444 -14.56 -2.92 -9.11
C SER A 444 -15.77 -3.85 -9.19
N ALA A 445 -15.65 -5.09 -8.71
CA ALA A 445 -16.73 -6.07 -8.59
C ALA A 445 -17.48 -6.00 -7.24
N GLY A 446 -17.09 -5.08 -6.34
CA GLY A 446 -17.71 -4.90 -5.02
C GLY A 446 -17.24 -5.89 -3.95
N VAL A 447 -16.20 -6.70 -4.23
CA VAL A 447 -15.59 -7.59 -3.23
C VAL A 447 -14.82 -6.76 -2.22
N VAL A 448 -15.05 -7.02 -0.93
CA VAL A 448 -14.36 -6.34 0.17
C VAL A 448 -12.99 -6.97 0.37
N GLY A 449 -11.94 -6.15 0.47
CA GLY A 449 -10.59 -6.56 0.82
C GLY A 449 -10.25 -6.31 2.27
N GLN A 450 -9.08 -6.79 2.69
CA GLN A 450 -8.56 -6.51 4.03
C GLN A 450 -8.33 -5.01 4.21
N THR A 451 -8.66 -4.52 5.41
CA THR A 451 -8.40 -3.11 5.79
C THR A 451 -6.91 -2.83 5.79
N VAL A 452 -6.51 -1.72 5.17
CA VAL A 452 -5.13 -1.25 5.08
C VAL A 452 -4.97 0.11 5.74
N GLU A 453 -3.82 0.33 6.40
CA GLU A 453 -3.52 1.56 7.13
C GLU A 453 -2.80 2.56 6.20
N PHE A 454 -3.06 3.86 6.39
CA PHE A 454 -2.21 4.93 5.86
C PHE A 454 -1.06 5.21 6.83
N ASP A 455 0.08 5.63 6.30
CA ASP A 455 1.13 6.20 7.13
C ASP A 455 0.64 7.51 7.75
N ILE A 456 0.91 7.70 9.04
CA ILE A 456 0.47 8.90 9.76
C ILE A 456 1.55 9.97 9.70
N PRO A 457 1.29 11.13 9.05
CA PRO A 457 2.25 12.20 9.01
C PRO A 457 2.40 12.88 10.37
N THR A 458 3.61 13.36 10.64
CA THR A 458 3.92 14.17 11.80
C THR A 458 4.17 15.62 11.43
N VAL A 459 3.93 16.52 12.35
CA VAL A 459 4.31 17.94 12.24
C VAL A 459 5.18 18.35 13.41
N THR A 460 6.04 19.31 13.17
CA THR A 460 6.97 19.80 14.18
C THR A 460 6.60 21.22 14.61
N TYR A 461 6.61 21.48 15.94
CA TYR A 461 6.52 22.82 16.49
C TYR A 461 7.56 23.05 17.57
N THR A 462 7.90 24.32 17.82
CA THR A 462 8.90 24.69 18.82
C THR A 462 8.28 25.63 19.84
N VAL A 463 8.40 25.27 21.12
CA VAL A 463 8.11 26.17 22.24
C VAL A 463 9.42 26.80 22.69
N SER A 464 9.53 28.10 22.51
CA SER A 464 10.72 28.84 22.87
C SER A 464 10.68 29.28 24.31
N GLU A 465 11.87 29.34 24.93
CA GLU A 465 12.08 29.90 26.24
C GLU A 465 12.80 31.24 26.05
N TYR A 466 12.29 32.29 26.67
CA TYR A 466 12.88 33.61 26.63
C TYR A 466 13.19 34.09 28.04
N SER A 467 14.15 34.99 28.15
CA SER A 467 14.55 35.59 29.43
C SER A 467 13.79 36.87 29.71
N LEU A 468 13.38 37.02 30.97
CA LEU A 468 12.91 38.29 31.54
C LEU A 468 13.99 38.83 32.46
N SER A 469 14.54 39.98 32.11
CA SER A 469 15.54 40.70 32.88
C SER A 469 14.98 42.03 33.41
N TYR A 470 15.70 42.66 34.35
CA TYR A 470 15.24 43.86 35.04
C TYR A 470 16.31 44.95 34.97
N ASP A 471 15.90 46.16 34.62
CA ASP A 471 16.74 47.35 34.61
C ASP A 471 16.28 48.31 35.70
N ALA A 472 17.26 48.82 36.46
CA ALA A 472 17.01 49.72 37.57
C ALA A 472 16.44 51.08 37.15
N ASN A 473 16.56 51.47 35.87
CA ASN A 473 16.05 52.70 35.29
C ASN A 473 16.40 53.95 36.15
N GLY A 474 17.69 54.11 36.38
CA GLY A 474 18.20 55.17 37.22
C GLY A 474 18.21 54.88 38.74
N GLY A 475 17.90 53.69 39.15
CA GLY A 475 18.10 53.15 40.49
C GLY A 475 19.46 52.46 40.63
N MET A 476 19.70 51.86 41.79
CA MET A 476 20.93 51.11 42.15
C MET A 476 20.54 49.68 42.59
N GLY A 477 21.45 48.74 42.39
CA GLY A 477 21.29 47.35 42.72
C GLY A 477 21.39 46.45 41.49
N THR A 478 21.22 45.12 41.70
CA THR A 478 21.22 44.11 40.62
C THR A 478 20.11 43.13 40.87
N MET A 479 19.48 42.68 39.82
CA MET A 479 18.49 41.60 39.83
C MET A 479 18.85 40.56 38.79
N GLY A 480 18.64 39.28 39.10
CA GLY A 480 18.84 38.18 38.17
C GLY A 480 17.74 38.12 37.12
N ALA A 481 18.10 37.70 35.90
CA ALA A 481 17.12 37.32 34.89
C ALA A 481 16.49 35.96 35.22
N VAL A 482 15.25 35.79 34.79
CA VAL A 482 14.52 34.53 34.88
C VAL A 482 14.10 34.12 33.48
N ALA A 483 14.39 32.86 33.10
CA ALA A 483 14.00 32.32 31.81
C ALA A 483 12.81 31.38 31.97
N GLY A 484 11.96 31.33 30.96
CA GLY A 484 10.80 30.44 30.90
C GLY A 484 9.80 30.77 29.80
N THR A 485 8.88 29.87 29.55
CA THR A 485 7.74 30.07 28.63
C THR A 485 6.72 31.05 29.23
N THR A 486 6.58 31.01 30.55
CA THR A 486 5.83 31.96 31.37
C THR A 486 6.57 32.14 32.68
N VAL A 487 6.80 33.39 33.08
CA VAL A 487 7.55 33.72 34.29
C VAL A 487 6.76 34.64 35.21
N THR A 488 7.03 34.58 36.48
CA THR A 488 6.46 35.52 37.47
C THR A 488 7.32 36.75 37.57
N VAL A 489 6.73 37.92 37.41
CA VAL A 489 7.43 39.22 37.54
C VAL A 489 7.94 39.38 38.97
N ALA A 490 9.26 39.58 39.10
CA ALA A 490 9.92 39.63 40.40
C ALA A 490 9.53 40.87 41.23
N GLN A 491 9.65 40.69 42.56
CA GLN A 491 9.61 41.83 43.47
C GLN A 491 10.79 42.78 43.18
N ASN A 492 10.59 44.09 43.37
CA ASN A 492 11.66 45.05 43.15
C ASN A 492 12.84 44.86 44.13
N GLY A 493 14.03 44.62 43.57
CA GLY A 493 15.28 44.53 44.29
C GLY A 493 16.19 45.78 44.17
N PHE A 494 15.72 46.79 43.42
CA PHE A 494 16.48 48.04 43.25
C PHE A 494 16.10 49.11 44.27
N THR A 495 16.98 50.04 44.51
CA THR A 495 16.76 51.24 45.34
C THR A 495 17.06 52.48 44.53
N ARG A 496 16.36 53.61 44.85
CA ARG A 496 16.63 54.90 44.26
C ARG A 496 16.39 56.00 45.31
N ASP A 497 17.44 56.76 45.62
CA ASP A 497 17.34 57.78 46.64
C ASP A 497 16.27 58.84 46.33
N ASN A 498 15.39 59.07 47.33
CA ASN A 498 14.26 60.00 47.23
C ASN A 498 13.18 59.61 46.22
N TYR A 499 13.12 58.32 45.83
CA TYR A 499 12.05 57.78 44.97
C TYR A 499 11.43 56.52 45.58
N THR A 500 10.20 56.31 45.22
CA THR A 500 9.45 55.10 45.56
C THR A 500 9.17 54.31 44.28
N PHE A 501 9.42 53.01 44.28
CA PHE A 501 9.10 52.14 43.18
C PHE A 501 7.57 52.04 42.98
N THR A 502 7.11 52.16 41.75
CA THR A 502 5.70 52.18 41.40
C THR A 502 5.26 50.99 40.55
N GLY A 503 6.18 50.27 39.97
CA GLY A 503 5.92 49.12 39.10
C GLY A 503 6.97 48.94 38.04
N TRP A 504 6.76 47.99 37.15
CA TRP A 504 7.60 47.65 36.03
C TRP A 504 6.96 48.12 34.72
N ASN A 505 7.76 48.42 33.70
CA ASN A 505 7.29 48.75 32.38
C ASN A 505 8.25 48.21 31.29
N THR A 506 7.73 47.82 30.15
CA THR A 506 8.52 47.31 29.00
C THR A 506 9.35 48.41 28.33
N GLN A 507 9.13 49.70 28.68
CA GLN A 507 9.89 50.84 28.19
C GLN A 507 10.39 51.70 29.38
N ALA A 508 11.62 52.19 29.29
CA ALA A 508 12.24 52.99 30.34
C ALA A 508 11.46 54.28 30.66
N ASP A 509 10.80 54.86 29.65
CA ASP A 509 9.99 56.09 29.80
C ASP A 509 8.57 55.85 30.36
N GLY A 510 8.22 54.60 30.64
CA GLY A 510 6.92 54.21 31.22
C GLY A 510 5.75 54.18 30.24
N LYS A 511 5.99 54.31 28.91
CA LYS A 511 4.94 54.31 27.89
C LYS A 511 4.59 52.94 27.32
N GLY A 512 5.36 51.92 27.68
CA GLY A 512 5.11 50.52 27.30
C GLY A 512 4.05 49.84 28.17
N ALA A 513 3.99 48.50 28.09
CA ALA A 513 3.12 47.70 28.95
C ALA A 513 3.61 47.72 30.41
N ALA A 514 2.67 47.97 31.35
CA ALA A 514 2.97 48.04 32.77
C ALA A 514 2.68 46.70 33.46
N TYR A 515 3.56 46.29 34.38
CA TYR A 515 3.47 45.11 35.19
C TYR A 515 3.69 45.40 36.67
N LYS A 516 3.05 44.61 37.52
CA LYS A 516 3.27 44.65 38.96
C LYS A 516 4.10 43.45 39.39
N PRO A 517 4.82 43.53 40.49
CA PRO A 517 5.39 42.35 41.12
C PRO A 517 4.33 41.25 41.29
N SER A 518 4.71 40.02 41.02
CA SER A 518 3.85 38.80 41.02
C SER A 518 2.89 38.67 39.85
N ASP A 519 2.85 39.59 38.90
CA ASP A 519 2.12 39.40 37.66
C ASP A 519 2.73 38.23 36.86
N SER A 520 1.90 37.53 36.08
CA SER A 520 2.36 36.54 35.11
C SER A 520 2.80 37.25 33.83
N PHE A 521 3.97 36.91 33.32
CA PHE A 521 4.52 37.42 32.08
C PHE A 521 4.83 36.25 31.15
N THR A 522 4.30 36.29 29.94
CA THR A 522 4.58 35.32 28.88
C THR A 522 5.33 36.02 27.75
N PRO A 523 6.63 35.77 27.59
CA PRO A 523 7.39 36.28 26.44
C PRO A 523 6.85 35.66 25.15
N THR A 524 6.73 36.43 24.07
CA THR A 524 6.12 35.93 22.83
C THR A 524 7.16 35.67 21.71
N ASP A 525 8.22 36.47 21.64
CA ASP A 525 9.14 36.41 20.48
C ASP A 525 10.62 36.72 20.79
N LYS A 526 10.95 37.22 21.98
CA LYS A 526 12.30 37.62 22.35
C LYS A 526 12.51 37.85 23.85
N ASP A 527 13.77 37.87 24.25
CA ASP A 527 14.18 38.33 25.58
C ASP A 527 13.64 39.72 25.86
N THR A 528 13.12 39.93 27.07
CA THR A 528 12.46 41.16 27.46
C THR A 528 13.15 41.76 28.69
N VAL A 529 13.24 43.09 28.69
CA VAL A 529 13.71 43.87 29.84
C VAL A 529 12.55 44.63 30.42
N LEU A 530 12.33 44.50 31.72
CA LEU A 530 11.39 45.35 32.48
C LEU A 530 12.17 46.44 33.23
N TYR A 531 11.79 47.65 32.95
CA TYR A 531 12.38 48.86 33.53
C TYR A 531 11.62 49.28 34.78
N ALA A 532 12.32 49.48 35.90
CA ALA A 532 11.75 50.01 37.12
C ALA A 532 11.14 51.40 36.89
N GLN A 533 9.94 51.61 37.36
CA GLN A 533 9.28 52.93 37.34
C GLN A 533 9.30 53.52 38.72
N TRP A 534 9.61 54.82 38.77
CA TRP A 534 9.85 55.53 40.00
C TRP A 534 9.01 56.77 40.13
N SER A 535 8.44 57.01 41.35
CA SER A 535 7.81 58.29 41.75
C SER A 535 8.72 59.03 42.71
N LYS A 536 8.97 60.28 42.42
CA LYS A 536 9.81 61.11 43.32
C LYS A 536 9.03 61.34 44.62
N ASN A 537 9.68 61.08 45.76
CA ASN A 537 9.10 61.38 47.05
C ASN A 537 8.94 62.89 47.23
N SER A 538 7.77 63.37 47.56
CA SER A 538 7.51 64.76 47.88
C SER A 538 8.26 65.10 49.16
N GLY A 539 9.34 65.86 49.02
CA GLY A 539 10.02 66.40 50.18
C GLY A 539 9.14 67.36 50.95
N GLY A 540 8.62 66.89 52.07
CA GLY A 540 7.92 67.79 53.00
C GLY A 540 8.94 68.83 53.51
N THR A 541 8.81 70.07 53.07
CA THR A 541 9.46 71.25 53.74
C THR A 541 8.77 71.45 55.08
N GLY A 542 9.31 70.76 56.09
CA GLY A 542 8.94 71.06 57.46
C GLY A 542 9.82 72.21 57.94
N THR A 543 9.31 73.43 58.07
CA THR A 543 9.86 74.52 58.79
C THR A 543 10.01 74.15 60.25
N GLY A 544 11.26 74.21 60.76
CA GLY A 544 11.59 73.90 62.13
C GLY A 544 11.08 74.96 63.11
N THR A 545 10.66 74.49 64.27
CA THR A 545 10.69 75.23 65.53
C THR A 545 11.28 74.32 66.60
N ASN A 546 12.36 74.86 67.24
CA ASN A 546 13.05 74.28 68.37
C ASN A 546 12.08 73.94 69.53
N GLY A 547 12.19 72.79 70.07
CA GLY A 547 11.59 72.42 71.32
C GLY A 547 12.24 71.20 71.91
N THR A 548 13.19 71.46 72.86
CA THR A 548 13.89 70.47 73.67
C THR A 548 12.91 69.68 74.52
N ALA A 549 12.86 68.36 74.39
CA ALA A 549 12.35 67.46 75.41
C ALA A 549 13.10 66.13 75.36
N LYS A 550 13.64 65.80 76.51
CA LYS A 550 14.43 64.66 76.95
C LYS A 550 13.67 63.31 76.74
N PRO A 551 14.40 62.18 76.53
CA PRO A 551 13.84 60.95 76.18
C PRO A 551 13.29 60.19 77.36
N THR A 552 12.18 59.51 77.19
CA THR A 552 11.68 58.46 78.10
C THR A 552 11.31 57.17 77.34
N ASN A 553 12.05 56.16 77.74
CA ASN A 553 11.68 54.73 77.82
C ASN A 553 11.18 54.00 76.56
N LEU A 554 12.08 53.19 76.08
CA LEU A 554 11.83 51.94 75.38
C LEU A 554 11.10 50.90 76.25
N PRO A 555 10.21 50.10 75.71
CA PRO A 555 10.01 48.74 76.18
C PRO A 555 10.83 47.79 75.32
N LYS A 556 11.72 47.08 76.02
CA LYS A 556 12.28 45.82 75.54
C LYS A 556 11.20 44.79 75.54
N THR A 557 10.96 44.12 74.46
CA THR A 557 10.59 42.70 74.44
C THR A 557 11.35 42.03 73.36
N GLY A 558 12.30 41.21 73.80
CA GLY A 558 12.92 40.23 72.99
C GLY A 558 11.95 39.12 72.64
N ASP A 559 12.09 38.59 71.52
CA ASP A 559 12.02 37.15 71.35
C ASP A 559 12.93 36.77 70.20
N ASN A 560 14.01 36.14 70.58
CA ASN A 560 14.89 35.34 69.74
C ASN A 560 14.25 33.97 69.61
N SER A 561 13.64 33.66 68.51
CA SER A 561 13.44 32.26 68.19
C SER A 561 13.38 32.01 66.69
N ASN A 562 14.42 31.30 66.24
CA ASN A 562 14.46 30.44 65.06
C ASN A 562 14.44 31.05 63.65
N LEU A 563 15.62 31.62 63.34
CA LEU A 563 16.03 31.69 61.91
C LEU A 563 17.24 30.74 61.69
N ALA A 564 17.07 29.47 62.03
CA ALA A 564 18.09 28.47 61.76
C ALA A 564 17.44 27.07 61.61
N SER A 565 16.52 26.94 60.67
CA SER A 565 15.97 25.59 60.34
C SER A 565 15.26 25.59 58.98
N CYS A 566 15.88 26.09 57.92
CA CYS A 566 15.45 25.83 56.55
C CYS A 566 16.61 25.75 55.55
N PHE A 567 17.80 25.42 56.01
CA PHE A 567 18.94 25.10 55.13
C PHE A 567 19.51 23.70 55.46
N ALA A 568 18.72 22.68 55.41
CA ALA A 568 19.19 21.29 55.37
C ALA A 568 18.03 20.42 54.96
N LEU A 569 17.85 20.13 53.70
CA LEU A 569 17.38 18.88 53.11
C LEU A 569 17.16 19.08 51.61
N LEU A 570 18.22 18.94 50.84
CA LEU A 570 18.17 18.52 49.43
C LEU A 570 19.56 18.18 48.92
N LEU A 571 20.18 17.24 49.60
CA LEU A 571 21.40 16.56 49.13
C LEU A 571 21.33 15.08 49.56
N VAL A 572 20.44 14.33 48.97
CA VAL A 572 20.56 12.87 48.82
C VAL A 572 19.70 12.45 47.63
N GLY A 573 20.34 11.95 46.60
CA GLY A 573 19.62 11.39 45.43
C GLY A 573 20.46 11.33 44.17
N GLY A 574 21.78 11.31 44.28
CA GLY A 574 22.64 10.93 43.19
C GLY A 574 22.73 9.42 43.06
N GLY A 575 21.84 8.79 42.34
CA GLY A 575 21.90 7.38 41.92
C GLY A 575 22.54 7.28 40.55
N ALA A 576 23.75 6.76 40.50
CA ALA A 576 24.45 6.43 39.25
C ALA A 576 23.67 5.34 38.49
N LEU A 577 23.27 5.62 37.29
CA LEU A 577 22.89 4.61 36.29
C LEU A 577 24.03 4.49 35.28
N THR A 578 24.75 3.41 35.42
CA THR A 578 25.77 2.95 34.49
C THR A 578 25.09 2.54 33.16
N ALA A 579 25.41 3.25 32.11
CA ALA A 579 25.07 2.83 30.76
C ALA A 579 26.00 1.70 30.33
N THR A 580 25.43 0.52 30.10
CA THR A 580 26.13 -0.59 29.45
C THR A 580 25.95 -0.46 27.94
N ALA A 581 27.01 -0.03 27.27
CA ALA A 581 27.06 -0.06 25.81
C ALA A 581 27.31 -1.49 25.36
N VAL A 582 26.36 -2.08 24.63
CA VAL A 582 26.57 -3.33 23.91
C VAL A 582 27.11 -3.00 22.52
N ILE A 583 28.38 -3.24 22.33
CA ILE A 583 29.05 -3.21 21.04
C ILE A 583 28.78 -4.55 20.36
N GLY A 584 27.92 -4.56 19.34
CA GLY A 584 27.71 -5.67 18.45
C GLY A 584 28.80 -5.70 17.38
N SER A 585 29.72 -6.63 17.48
CA SER A 585 30.75 -6.85 16.45
C SER A 585 30.20 -7.66 15.28
N ASN A 586 30.30 -7.09 14.08
CA ASN A 586 30.21 -7.82 12.81
C ASN A 586 31.30 -8.88 12.72
N LYS A 587 30.92 -10.14 12.55
CA LYS A 587 31.78 -11.16 11.95
C LYS A 587 31.18 -11.64 10.64
N LYS A 588 31.84 -11.29 9.55
CA LYS A 588 31.81 -12.01 8.28
C LYS A 588 32.30 -13.44 8.54
N HIS A 589 31.60 -14.42 8.02
CA HIS A 589 32.19 -15.69 7.62
C HIS A 589 31.72 -16.01 6.21
N SER A 590 32.71 -16.11 5.35
CA SER A 590 32.71 -16.75 4.06
C SER A 590 32.86 -18.28 4.24
N ASP A 591 32.44 -19.00 3.21
CA ASP A 591 32.82 -20.35 2.80
C ASP A 591 31.99 -21.53 3.36
N CYS A 592 31.10 -22.03 2.57
CA CYS A 592 31.11 -23.21 1.70
C CYS A 592 29.77 -23.34 0.99
#